data_942e359496408dac444d98b7785ac6b3
#
_entry.id   942e359496408dac444d98b7785ac6b3
#
_cell.length_a   1.000
_cell.length_b   1.000
_cell.length_c   1.000
_cell.angle_alpha   90.00
_cell.angle_beta   90.00
_cell.angle_gamma   90.00
#
_symmetry.space_group_name_H-M   'P 1'
#
loop_
_entity.id
_entity.type
_entity.pdbx_description
1 polymer ?
#
loop_
_entity_poly.entity_id
_entity_poly.type
_entity_poly.pdbx_seq_one_letter_code
_entity_poly.pdbx_strand_id
1 'polypeptide(L)'
;THIEDPLARLQAIVHSTAQAKLRLSRMPRLQKMAHGMTTIAPLGPGIVTGSARRRPVFNVVISNVPGPRETLYLNGARLDEVYPVSIATHYLALNITITGYGDALGFGYTACRRSVPALQRMLDYTDASIAALEQALAAPAAVATAKPARKAVRRKPSPAGRKTAAPAATAAAA
;
A
#
# COMPACT_ATOMS: atom_id res chain seq x y z
N THR A 1 -9.51 2.05 5.08
CA THR A 1 -9.81 1.99 3.64
C THR A 1 -11.31 2.12 3.43
N HIS A 2 -11.72 2.95 2.49
CA HIS A 2 -13.12 3.24 2.17
C HIS A 2 -13.74 2.23 1.18
N ILE A 3 -12.99 1.21 0.78
CA ILE A 3 -13.45 0.16 -0.14
C ILE A 3 -13.98 -1.00 0.70
N GLU A 4 -15.29 -1.24 0.63
CA GLU A 4 -15.96 -2.29 1.41
C GLU A 4 -15.73 -3.67 0.80
N ASP A 5 -15.80 -3.79 -0.53
CA ASP A 5 -15.58 -5.06 -1.23
C ASP A 5 -14.14 -5.56 -1.04
N PRO A 6 -13.94 -6.78 -0.48
CA PRO A 6 -12.62 -7.36 -0.23
C PRO A 6 -11.76 -7.53 -1.50
N LEU A 7 -12.37 -7.95 -2.62
CA LEU A 7 -11.65 -8.16 -3.87
C LEU A 7 -11.23 -6.84 -4.51
N ALA A 8 -12.12 -5.86 -4.58
CA ALA A 8 -11.79 -4.54 -5.10
C ALA A 8 -10.70 -3.86 -4.25
N ARG A 9 -10.74 -4.06 -2.92
CA ARG A 9 -9.73 -3.56 -1.99
C ARG A 9 -8.38 -4.22 -2.26
N LEU A 10 -8.33 -5.55 -2.40
CA LEU A 10 -7.11 -6.29 -2.73
C LEU A 10 -6.51 -5.82 -4.06
N GLN A 11 -7.33 -5.70 -5.11
CA GLN A 11 -6.88 -5.22 -6.41
C GLN A 11 -6.30 -3.81 -6.36
N ALA A 12 -6.94 -2.91 -5.61
CA ALA A 12 -6.44 -1.54 -5.40
C ALA A 12 -5.07 -1.53 -4.70
N ILE A 13 -4.89 -2.38 -3.67
CA ILE A 13 -3.62 -2.53 -2.94
C ILE A 13 -2.53 -3.09 -3.87
N VAL A 14 -2.83 -4.16 -4.60
CA VAL A 14 -1.89 -4.80 -5.54
C VAL A 14 -1.45 -3.79 -6.60
N HIS A 15 -2.38 -3.07 -7.20
CA HIS A 15 -2.08 -2.06 -8.21
C HIS A 15 -1.19 -0.93 -7.65
N SER A 16 -1.54 -0.38 -6.49
CA SER A 16 -0.77 0.67 -5.81
C SER A 16 0.65 0.21 -5.49
N THR A 17 0.78 -0.99 -4.93
CA THR A 17 2.07 -1.57 -4.57
C THR A 17 2.94 -1.87 -5.79
N ALA A 18 2.36 -2.39 -6.86
CA ALA A 18 3.06 -2.64 -8.11
C ALA A 18 3.59 -1.33 -8.72
N GLN A 19 2.80 -0.27 -8.72
CA GLN A 19 3.23 1.05 -9.17
C GLN A 19 4.37 1.62 -8.32
N ALA A 20 4.30 1.49 -7.00
CA ALA A 20 5.36 1.93 -6.11
C ALA A 20 6.68 1.16 -6.36
N LYS A 21 6.61 -0.16 -6.53
CA LYS A 21 7.75 -1.01 -6.88
C LYS A 21 8.36 -0.63 -8.22
N LEU A 22 7.53 -0.37 -9.25
CA LEU A 22 8.00 0.08 -10.56
C LEU A 22 8.72 1.43 -10.49
N ARG A 23 8.20 2.38 -9.76
CA ARG A 23 8.87 3.67 -9.55
C ARG A 23 10.22 3.48 -8.88
N LEU A 24 10.26 2.71 -7.82
CA LEU A 24 11.49 2.45 -7.08
C LEU A 24 12.52 1.68 -7.92
N SER A 25 12.09 0.69 -8.72
CA SER A 25 13.00 -0.08 -9.59
C SER A 25 13.69 0.76 -10.65
N ARG A 26 13.00 1.79 -11.17
CA ARG A 26 13.53 2.72 -12.19
C ARG A 26 14.51 3.75 -11.63
N MET A 27 14.57 3.93 -10.32
CA MET A 27 15.49 4.89 -9.70
C MET A 27 16.92 4.34 -9.71
N PRO A 28 17.96 5.17 -10.03
CA PRO A 28 19.37 4.84 -9.84
C PRO A 28 19.67 4.52 -8.37
N ARG A 29 20.73 3.76 -8.11
CA ARG A 29 21.13 3.37 -6.75
C ARG A 29 21.24 4.56 -5.79
N LEU A 30 21.85 5.65 -6.24
CA LEU A 30 22.03 6.86 -5.42
C LEU A 30 20.67 7.49 -5.04
N GLN A 31 19.74 7.57 -5.99
CA GLN A 31 18.39 8.08 -5.68
C GLN A 31 17.61 7.17 -4.72
N LYS A 32 17.77 5.85 -4.84
CA LYS A 32 17.17 4.90 -3.88
C LYS A 32 17.70 5.12 -2.47
N MET A 33 19.01 5.30 -2.33
CA MET A 33 19.63 5.59 -1.04
C MET A 33 19.16 6.95 -0.47
N ALA A 34 19.17 7.99 -1.30
CA ALA A 34 18.69 9.30 -0.89
C ALA A 34 17.21 9.27 -0.47
N HIS A 35 16.36 8.57 -1.23
CA HIS A 35 14.93 8.39 -0.89
C HIS A 35 14.76 7.62 0.43
N GLY A 36 15.52 6.55 0.65
CA GLY A 36 15.53 5.83 1.91
C GLY A 36 15.97 6.72 3.08
N MET A 37 17.05 7.47 2.91
CA MET A 37 17.56 8.38 3.93
C MET A 37 16.55 9.50 4.26
N THR A 38 15.93 10.13 3.27
CA THR A 38 14.91 11.17 3.51
C THR A 38 13.68 10.64 4.23
N THR A 39 13.31 9.38 4.00
CA THR A 39 12.20 8.72 4.70
C THR A 39 12.52 8.47 6.17
N ILE A 40 13.78 8.13 6.48
CA ILE A 40 14.23 7.80 7.85
C ILE A 40 14.77 9.05 8.58
N ALA A 41 15.23 10.07 7.85
CA ALA A 41 15.85 11.27 8.42
C ALA A 41 15.04 11.95 9.54
N PRO A 42 13.69 12.04 9.50
CA PRO A 42 12.92 12.63 10.58
C PRO A 42 12.97 11.84 11.90
N LEU A 43 13.42 10.58 11.86
CA LEU A 43 13.49 9.71 13.03
C LEU A 43 14.60 10.19 14.01
N GLY A 44 15.76 10.57 13.48
CA GLY A 44 16.90 11.01 14.29
C GLY A 44 16.58 12.21 15.21
N PRO A 45 16.19 13.36 14.68
CA PRO A 45 15.77 14.51 15.49
C PRO A 45 14.62 14.18 16.43
N GLY A 46 13.64 13.35 15.97
CA GLY A 46 12.51 12.92 16.79
C GLY A 46 12.93 12.14 18.04
N ILE A 47 13.96 11.30 17.93
CA ILE A 47 14.51 10.53 19.05
C ILE A 47 15.26 11.46 20.00
N VAL A 48 16.16 12.30 19.47
CA VAL A 48 17.00 13.20 20.26
C VAL A 48 16.17 14.23 21.06
N THR A 49 15.14 14.79 20.44
CA THR A 49 14.26 15.77 21.09
C THR A 49 13.15 15.16 21.93
N GLY A 50 12.98 13.82 21.89
CA GLY A 50 11.87 13.12 22.53
C GLY A 50 10.51 13.36 21.87
N SER A 51 10.45 14.11 20.76
CA SER A 51 9.20 14.41 20.07
C SER A 51 8.60 13.17 19.38
N ALA A 52 9.41 12.14 19.08
CA ALA A 52 8.95 10.86 18.55
C ALA A 52 7.94 10.14 19.48
N ARG A 53 7.95 10.46 20.78
CA ARG A 53 6.96 9.93 21.74
C ARG A 53 5.54 10.46 21.47
N ARG A 54 5.42 11.68 20.96
CA ARG A 54 4.13 12.33 20.68
C ARG A 54 3.73 12.22 19.21
N ARG A 55 4.72 12.22 18.31
CA ARG A 55 4.53 12.15 16.86
C ARG A 55 5.55 11.18 16.26
N PRO A 56 5.34 9.87 16.39
CA PRO A 56 6.22 8.90 15.76
C PRO A 56 6.15 9.02 14.24
N VAL A 57 7.28 8.83 13.57
CA VAL A 57 7.34 8.79 12.10
C VAL A 57 6.62 7.55 11.58
N PHE A 58 6.79 6.44 12.28
CA PHE A 58 6.08 5.18 12.05
C PHE A 58 5.58 4.65 13.39
N ASN A 59 4.39 4.12 13.44
CA ASN A 59 3.84 3.46 14.61
C ASN A 59 3.52 1.98 14.37
N VAL A 60 3.53 1.55 13.10
CA VAL A 60 3.33 0.16 12.69
C VAL A 60 4.38 -0.21 11.63
N VAL A 61 4.95 -1.39 11.76
CA VAL A 61 5.80 -2.01 10.73
C VAL A 61 5.13 -3.30 10.28
N ILE A 62 5.07 -3.51 8.98
CA ILE A 62 4.61 -4.75 8.37
C ILE A 62 5.75 -5.26 7.50
N SER A 63 6.26 -6.45 7.83
CA SER A 63 7.36 -7.09 7.13
C SER A 63 6.91 -8.43 6.55
N ASN A 64 7.31 -8.69 5.31
CA ASN A 64 7.13 -10.00 4.68
C ASN A 64 8.51 -10.59 4.41
N VAL A 65 8.81 -11.72 5.02
CA VAL A 65 10.06 -12.46 4.86
C VAL A 65 9.76 -13.73 4.07
N PRO A 66 10.20 -13.82 2.80
CA PRO A 66 10.03 -15.05 2.05
C PRO A 66 10.73 -16.22 2.75
N GLY A 67 9.99 -17.28 2.98
CA GLY A 67 10.54 -18.51 3.55
C GLY A 67 10.73 -19.60 2.49
N PRO A 68 11.31 -20.75 2.87
CA PRO A 68 11.53 -21.86 1.97
C PRO A 68 10.21 -22.51 1.56
N ARG A 69 10.14 -22.92 0.30
CA ARG A 69 9.00 -23.65 -0.24
C ARG A 69 9.14 -25.17 -0.07
N GLU A 70 10.35 -25.63 0.19
CA GLU A 70 10.67 -27.03 0.37
C GLU A 70 10.58 -27.41 1.84
N THR A 71 10.19 -28.64 2.13
CA THR A 71 10.17 -29.17 3.48
C THR A 71 11.59 -29.27 4.00
N LEU A 72 11.85 -28.63 5.11
CA LEU A 72 13.15 -28.66 5.78
C LEU A 72 13.19 -29.73 6.87
N TYR A 73 14.40 -30.24 7.10
CA TYR A 73 14.68 -31.22 8.15
C TYR A 73 15.84 -30.73 8.99
N LEU A 74 15.74 -30.88 10.29
CA LEU A 74 16.83 -30.62 11.22
C LEU A 74 17.13 -31.94 11.98
N ASN A 75 18.30 -32.46 11.76
CA ASN A 75 18.77 -33.70 12.39
C ASN A 75 17.75 -34.87 12.28
N GLY A 76 17.15 -35.02 11.11
CA GLY A 76 16.14 -36.04 10.81
C GLY A 76 14.71 -35.71 11.23
N ALA A 77 14.49 -34.67 12.01
CA ALA A 77 13.16 -34.18 12.36
C ALA A 77 12.63 -33.23 11.29
N ARG A 78 11.41 -33.45 10.86
CA ARG A 78 10.74 -32.55 9.89
C ARG A 78 10.34 -31.25 10.57
N LEU A 79 10.60 -30.14 9.90
CA LEU A 79 10.06 -28.84 10.30
C LEU A 79 8.61 -28.76 9.81
N ASP A 80 7.66 -28.66 10.72
CA ASP A 80 6.24 -28.62 10.39
C ASP A 80 5.75 -27.20 10.18
N GLU A 81 6.12 -26.25 11.04
CA GLU A 81 5.65 -24.88 11.03
C GLU A 81 6.75 -23.88 11.40
N VAL A 82 6.62 -22.65 10.89
CA VAL A 82 7.53 -21.55 11.20
C VAL A 82 6.71 -20.33 11.66
N TYR A 83 7.00 -19.87 12.87
CA TYR A 83 6.38 -18.68 13.43
C TYR A 83 7.38 -17.53 13.47
N PRO A 84 7.16 -16.44 12.72
CA PRO A 84 8.06 -15.31 12.74
C PRO A 84 7.89 -14.52 14.04
N VAL A 85 8.99 -14.20 14.69
CA VAL A 85 9.03 -13.33 15.86
C VAL A 85 9.89 -12.12 15.50
N SER A 86 9.36 -10.93 15.72
CA SER A 86 10.06 -9.67 15.50
C SER A 86 10.02 -8.82 16.77
N ILE A 87 10.75 -7.71 16.77
CA ILE A 87 10.82 -6.82 17.92
C ILE A 87 10.00 -5.56 17.68
N ALA A 88 9.30 -5.08 18.71
CA ALA A 88 8.75 -3.75 18.76
C ALA A 88 9.85 -2.80 19.25
N THR A 89 10.46 -2.03 18.34
CA THR A 89 11.47 -1.04 18.68
C THR A 89 10.86 0.19 19.33
N HIS A 90 11.71 1.08 19.90
CA HIS A 90 11.24 2.30 20.51
C HIS A 90 10.38 3.12 19.52
N TYR A 91 9.26 3.64 20.02
CA TYR A 91 8.26 4.43 19.27
C TYR A 91 7.40 3.65 18.26
N LEU A 92 7.58 2.32 18.17
CA LEU A 92 6.68 1.44 17.41
C LEU A 92 5.65 0.81 18.35
N ALA A 93 4.39 0.91 17.98
CA ALA A 93 3.30 0.30 18.74
C ALA A 93 3.11 -1.17 18.36
N LEU A 94 3.32 -1.50 17.09
CA LEU A 94 2.99 -2.80 16.51
C LEU A 94 4.00 -3.18 15.42
N ASN A 95 4.43 -4.42 15.44
CA ASN A 95 5.18 -5.07 14.37
C ASN A 95 4.43 -6.33 13.93
N ILE A 96 4.14 -6.43 12.65
CA ILE A 96 3.51 -7.60 12.02
C ILE A 96 4.54 -8.20 11.08
N THR A 97 4.95 -9.43 11.30
CA THR A 97 5.85 -10.15 10.41
C THR A 97 5.14 -11.34 9.82
N ILE A 98 5.26 -11.50 8.52
CA ILE A 98 4.66 -12.60 7.78
C ILE A 98 5.80 -13.41 7.18
N THR A 99 5.73 -14.73 7.27
CA THR A 99 6.67 -15.62 6.60
C THR A 99 5.94 -16.79 5.95
N GLY A 100 6.43 -17.20 4.77
CA GLY A 100 5.91 -18.40 4.10
C GLY A 100 6.72 -19.63 4.48
N TYR A 101 6.08 -20.79 4.63
CA TYR A 101 6.74 -22.06 4.72
C TYR A 101 5.90 -23.12 3.99
N GLY A 102 6.45 -23.73 2.93
CA GLY A 102 5.65 -24.56 2.04
C GLY A 102 4.48 -23.76 1.45
N ASP A 103 3.27 -24.25 1.69
CA ASP A 103 2.01 -23.62 1.25
C ASP A 103 1.31 -22.83 2.38
N ALA A 104 1.96 -22.71 3.56
CA ALA A 104 1.42 -22.00 4.70
C ALA A 104 2.03 -20.60 4.87
N LEU A 105 1.26 -19.68 5.47
CA LEU A 105 1.72 -18.37 5.89
C LEU A 105 1.67 -18.27 7.41
N GLY A 106 2.84 -18.04 8.02
CA GLY A 106 2.95 -17.74 9.45
C GLY A 106 2.86 -16.24 9.70
N PHE A 107 2.01 -15.84 10.65
CA PHE A 107 1.85 -14.45 11.08
C PHE A 107 2.37 -14.27 12.50
N GLY A 108 3.29 -13.34 12.69
CA GLY A 108 3.80 -12.95 14.00
C GLY A 108 3.40 -11.50 14.33
N TYR A 109 2.75 -11.32 15.47
CA TYR A 109 2.35 -10.01 15.98
C TYR A 109 3.11 -9.70 17.26
N THR A 110 3.90 -8.64 17.23
CA THR A 110 4.60 -8.14 18.40
C THR A 110 4.19 -6.70 18.66
N ALA A 111 3.69 -6.43 19.86
CA ALA A 111 3.19 -5.10 20.19
C ALA A 111 3.55 -4.66 21.60
N CYS A 112 3.58 -3.36 21.80
CA CYS A 112 3.66 -2.77 23.12
C CYS A 112 2.30 -2.93 23.83
N ARG A 113 2.27 -3.65 24.94
CA ARG A 113 1.03 -3.90 25.72
C ARG A 113 0.29 -2.61 26.12
N ARG A 114 1.02 -1.53 26.34
CA ARG A 114 0.42 -0.23 26.71
C ARG A 114 -0.28 0.45 25.53
N SER A 115 0.25 0.26 24.33
CA SER A 115 -0.28 0.90 23.11
C SER A 115 -1.32 0.02 22.42
N VAL A 116 -1.18 -1.30 22.50
CA VAL A 116 -2.08 -2.28 21.87
C VAL A 116 -2.46 -3.35 22.90
N PRO A 117 -3.31 -3.03 23.86
CA PRO A 117 -3.64 -3.97 24.95
C PRO A 117 -4.42 -5.21 24.51
N ALA A 118 -5.16 -5.10 23.41
CA ALA A 118 -6.00 -6.17 22.88
C ALA A 118 -5.42 -6.79 21.60
N LEU A 119 -4.09 -7.09 21.61
CA LEU A 119 -3.39 -7.65 20.45
C LEU A 119 -4.04 -8.93 19.92
N GLN A 120 -4.56 -9.78 20.82
CA GLN A 120 -5.23 -11.04 20.45
C GLN A 120 -6.36 -10.85 19.47
N ARG A 121 -7.14 -9.75 19.60
CA ARG A 121 -8.25 -9.46 18.67
C ARG A 121 -7.77 -9.20 17.24
N MET A 122 -6.51 -8.82 17.03
CA MET A 122 -5.98 -8.63 15.68
C MET A 122 -5.80 -9.96 14.96
N LEU A 123 -5.52 -11.04 15.68
CA LEU A 123 -5.48 -12.40 15.11
C LEU A 123 -6.88 -12.77 14.62
N ASP A 124 -7.91 -12.60 15.46
CA ASP A 124 -9.29 -12.89 15.10
C ASP A 124 -9.73 -12.10 13.86
N TYR A 125 -9.35 -10.81 13.77
CA TYR A 125 -9.66 -9.98 12.61
C TYR A 125 -8.89 -10.40 11.35
N THR A 126 -7.69 -10.91 11.50
CA THR A 126 -6.89 -11.41 10.37
C THR A 126 -7.52 -12.68 9.82
N ASP A 127 -7.88 -13.62 10.67
CA ASP A 127 -8.55 -14.86 10.28
C ASP A 127 -9.89 -14.57 9.59
N ALA A 128 -10.70 -13.70 10.18
CA ALA A 128 -11.97 -13.27 9.59
C ALA A 128 -11.78 -12.59 8.21
N SER A 129 -10.70 -11.79 8.07
CA SER A 129 -10.41 -11.09 6.81
C SER A 129 -9.92 -12.04 5.72
N ILE A 130 -9.14 -13.06 6.09
CA ILE A 130 -8.67 -14.10 5.17
C ILE A 130 -9.87 -14.94 4.72
N ALA A 131 -10.70 -15.39 5.66
CA ALA A 131 -11.91 -16.15 5.34
C ALA A 131 -12.86 -15.38 4.41
N ALA A 132 -13.05 -14.08 4.65
CA ALA A 132 -13.86 -13.24 3.76
C ALA A 132 -13.27 -13.12 2.35
N LEU A 133 -11.93 -13.08 2.24
CA LEU A 133 -11.24 -13.04 0.96
C LEU A 133 -11.37 -14.38 0.21
N GLU A 134 -11.21 -15.49 0.90
CA GLU A 134 -11.38 -16.83 0.35
C GLU A 134 -12.81 -17.04 -0.15
N GLN A 135 -13.81 -16.63 0.62
CA GLN A 135 -15.22 -16.69 0.20
C GLN A 135 -15.48 -15.83 -1.04
N ALA A 136 -14.90 -14.63 -1.08
CA ALA A 136 -15.04 -13.74 -2.23
C ALA A 136 -14.35 -14.30 -3.50
N LEU A 137 -13.26 -15.05 -3.33
CA LEU A 137 -12.56 -15.72 -4.43
C LEU A 137 -13.26 -17.02 -4.87
N ALA A 138 -13.89 -17.75 -3.95
CA ALA A 138 -14.62 -18.96 -4.22
C ALA A 138 -15.99 -18.70 -4.85
N ALA A 139 -16.58 -17.52 -4.63
CA ALA A 139 -17.81 -17.12 -5.30
C ALA A 139 -17.57 -17.09 -6.81
N PRO A 140 -18.33 -17.85 -7.63
CA PRO A 140 -18.18 -17.78 -9.07
C PRO A 140 -18.35 -16.33 -9.49
N ALA A 141 -17.44 -15.85 -10.35
CA ALA A 141 -17.38 -14.46 -10.80
C ALA A 141 -18.73 -14.05 -11.41
N ALA A 142 -19.66 -13.65 -10.57
CA ALA A 142 -20.89 -12.99 -10.95
C ALA A 142 -20.49 -11.61 -11.46
N VAL A 143 -20.13 -11.61 -12.76
CA VAL A 143 -20.17 -10.47 -13.68
C VAL A 143 -19.90 -9.13 -13.03
N ALA A 144 -18.64 -8.80 -12.85
CA ALA A 144 -18.22 -7.41 -12.70
C ALA A 144 -18.24 -6.71 -14.07
N THR A 145 -19.41 -6.58 -14.69
CA THR A 145 -19.67 -5.62 -15.76
C THR A 145 -20.20 -4.32 -15.15
N ALA A 146 -19.48 -3.76 -14.20
CA ALA A 146 -19.62 -2.37 -13.87
C ALA A 146 -18.70 -1.57 -14.81
N LYS A 147 -19.22 -1.29 -16.01
CA LYS A 147 -18.68 -0.31 -16.95
C LYS A 147 -18.45 1.01 -16.18
N PRO A 148 -17.25 1.57 -16.16
CA PRO A 148 -17.04 2.84 -15.46
C PRO A 148 -17.96 3.89 -16.07
N ALA A 149 -18.82 4.48 -15.25
CA ALA A 149 -19.67 5.58 -15.66
C ALA A 149 -18.78 6.72 -16.21
N ARG A 150 -18.78 6.83 -17.52
CA ARG A 150 -18.11 7.90 -18.27
C ARG A 150 -18.77 9.20 -17.83
N LYS A 151 -18.11 9.95 -16.92
CA LYS A 151 -18.53 11.31 -16.58
C LYS A 151 -18.66 12.10 -17.89
N ALA A 152 -19.88 12.43 -18.26
CA ALA A 152 -20.17 13.30 -19.39
C ALA A 152 -19.47 14.63 -19.16
N VAL A 153 -18.41 14.87 -19.92
CA VAL A 153 -17.77 16.19 -20.00
C VAL A 153 -18.79 17.13 -20.62
N ARG A 154 -19.39 17.96 -19.79
CA ARG A 154 -20.30 19.02 -20.17
C ARG A 154 -19.50 20.01 -21.02
N ARG A 155 -19.61 19.87 -22.36
CA ARG A 155 -19.06 20.85 -23.33
C ARG A 155 -19.70 22.20 -23.05
N LYS A 156 -18.88 23.19 -22.69
CA LYS A 156 -19.28 24.57 -22.70
C LYS A 156 -19.64 24.96 -24.13
N PRO A 157 -20.75 25.69 -24.36
CA PRO A 157 -21.07 26.22 -25.71
C PRO A 157 -20.02 27.28 -26.12
N SER A 158 -19.49 27.10 -27.32
CA SER A 158 -18.61 28.07 -27.98
C SER A 158 -19.40 29.35 -28.30
N PRO A 159 -18.89 30.57 -28.05
CA PRO A 159 -19.55 31.78 -28.45
C PRO A 159 -19.48 31.94 -29.97
N ALA A 160 -20.66 32.08 -30.54
CA ALA A 160 -20.90 32.29 -31.97
C ALA A 160 -20.18 33.54 -32.50
N GLY A 161 -19.80 33.43 -33.76
CA GLY A 161 -18.97 34.34 -34.52
C GLY A 161 -19.40 35.82 -34.50
N ARG A 162 -18.43 36.66 -34.36
CA ARG A 162 -18.51 38.07 -34.64
C ARG A 162 -18.02 38.27 -36.06
N LYS A 163 -18.98 38.53 -36.97
CA LYS A 163 -18.71 39.06 -38.33
C LYS A 163 -18.04 40.41 -38.19
N THR A 164 -16.84 40.58 -38.69
CA THR A 164 -16.24 41.88 -38.95
C THR A 164 -16.24 42.12 -40.42
N ALA A 165 -16.96 43.19 -40.79
CA ALA A 165 -17.00 43.76 -42.10
C ALA A 165 -15.63 44.35 -42.50
N ALA A 166 -15.28 44.17 -43.74
CA ALA A 166 -14.15 44.83 -44.37
C ALA A 166 -14.39 46.33 -44.58
N PRO A 167 -13.39 47.17 -44.50
CA PRO A 167 -13.40 48.45 -45.18
C PRO A 167 -12.46 48.42 -46.39
N ALA A 168 -12.97 49.18 -47.42
CA ALA A 168 -12.43 49.32 -48.73
C ALA A 168 -11.07 50.02 -48.81
N ALA A 169 -10.44 49.77 -49.94
CA ALA A 169 -9.22 50.41 -50.43
C ALA A 169 -9.32 51.88 -50.52
N THR A 170 -8.23 52.58 -50.25
CA THR A 170 -7.93 53.88 -50.85
C THR A 170 -6.44 53.98 -51.12
N ALA A 171 -6.11 54.16 -52.40
CA ALA A 171 -4.80 54.48 -52.93
C ALA A 171 -4.42 55.96 -52.69
N ALA A 172 -3.11 56.19 -52.59
CA ALA A 172 -2.35 57.33 -53.19
C ALA A 172 -1.05 57.51 -52.40
N ALA A 173 0.08 57.28 -53.02
CA ALA A 173 0.97 58.25 -53.68
C ALA A 173 1.72 59.20 -52.71
N ALA A 174 2.96 58.98 -52.54
CA ALA A 174 4.17 59.73 -52.78
C ALA A 174 5.40 58.97 -52.21
#